data_e9de003e0846874c8fe1ceeb61a4a833
#
_entry.id   e9de003e0846874c8fe1ceeb61a4a833
#
_cell.length_a   1.000
_cell.length_b   1.000
_cell.length_c   1.000
_cell.angle_alpha   90.00
_cell.angle_beta   90.00
_cell.angle_gamma   90.00
#
_symmetry.space_group_name_H-M   'P 1'
#
loop_
_entity.id
_entity.type
_entity.pdbx_description
1 polymer ?
#
loop_
_entity_poly.entity_id
_entity_poly.type
_entity_poly.pdbx_seq_one_letter_code
_entity_poly.pdbx_strand_id
1 'polypeptide(L)' 'MPSGAKVEFGTEVHFTLNGIARTLRIVGDDEAAPSDGLISFNAPLCRAMLGAQEGDLLPFGNAEDAIEILSVNVPGE' A
#
# COMPACT_ATOMS: atom_id res chain seq x y z
N MET A 1 -5.70 2.23 18.15
CA MET A 1 -5.11 0.91 18.29
C MET A 1 -4.80 0.31 16.92
N PRO A 2 -3.59 -0.14 16.66
CA PRO A 2 -3.30 -0.78 15.39
C PRO A 2 -4.13 -2.04 15.24
N SER A 3 -4.67 -2.22 14.06
CA SER A 3 -5.54 -3.35 13.77
C SER A 3 -4.77 -4.65 13.59
N GLY A 4 -3.47 -4.56 13.39
CA GLY A 4 -2.67 -5.71 13.01
C GLY A 4 -2.83 -6.11 11.55
N ALA A 5 -3.59 -5.33 10.79
CA ALA A 5 -3.82 -5.62 9.38
C ALA A 5 -2.55 -5.48 8.58
N LYS A 6 -2.39 -6.34 7.60
CA LYS A 6 -1.26 -6.28 6.67
C LYS A 6 -1.73 -5.77 5.33
N VAL A 7 -0.79 -5.22 4.58
CA VAL A 7 -1.06 -4.82 3.20
C VAL A 7 -1.33 -6.08 2.39
N GLU A 8 -2.53 -6.18 1.84
CA GLU A 8 -2.91 -7.32 1.04
C GLU A 8 -4.06 -6.96 0.10
N PHE A 9 -4.46 -7.89 -0.73
CA PHE A 9 -5.56 -7.68 -1.67
C PHE A 9 -6.79 -7.19 -0.93
N GLY A 10 -7.37 -6.10 -1.42
CA GLY A 10 -8.60 -5.54 -0.86
C GLY A 10 -8.39 -4.51 0.23
N THR A 11 -7.14 -4.28 0.66
CA THR A 11 -6.90 -3.27 1.70
C THR A 11 -6.69 -1.89 1.10
N GLU A 12 -6.95 -0.87 1.92
CA GLU A 12 -6.61 0.51 1.60
C GLU A 12 -5.39 0.89 2.43
N VAL A 13 -4.37 1.40 1.76
CA VAL A 13 -3.08 1.69 2.40
C VAL A 13 -2.80 3.19 2.36
N HIS A 14 -2.49 3.76 3.50
CA HIS A 14 -1.98 5.12 3.62
C HIS A 14 -0.49 5.02 3.87
N PHE A 15 0.30 5.63 3.01
CA PHE A 15 1.76 5.50 3.09
C PHE A 15 2.43 6.74 2.52
N THR A 16 3.73 6.86 2.76
CA THR A 16 4.53 7.87 2.08
C THR A 16 5.45 7.17 1.11
N LEU A 17 5.67 7.79 -0.03
CA LEU A 17 6.64 7.34 -1.02
C LEU A 17 7.61 8.47 -1.24
N ASN A 18 8.88 8.26 -0.85
CA ASN A 18 9.91 9.28 -0.90
C ASN A 18 9.48 10.57 -0.18
N GLY A 19 8.78 10.42 0.94
CA GLY A 19 8.32 11.53 1.76
C GLY A 19 7.02 12.17 1.33
N ILE A 20 6.39 11.66 0.26
CA ILE A 20 5.14 12.21 -0.25
C ILE A 20 3.99 11.28 0.16
N ALA A 21 3.03 11.84 0.90
CA ALA A 21 1.89 11.05 1.38
C ALA A 21 1.00 10.61 0.22
N ARG A 22 0.60 9.35 0.24
CA ARG A 22 -0.27 8.76 -0.77
C ARG A 22 -1.27 7.82 -0.13
N THR A 23 -2.36 7.60 -0.82
CA THR A 23 -3.37 6.63 -0.42
C THR A 23 -3.73 5.79 -1.63
N LEU A 24 -3.80 4.48 -1.46
CA LEU A 24 -4.26 3.62 -2.54
C LEU A 24 -5.00 2.41 -1.99
N ARG A 25 -5.77 1.79 -2.88
CA ARG A 25 -6.47 0.54 -2.58
C ARG A 25 -5.96 -0.53 -3.53
N ILE A 26 -5.71 -1.72 -3.01
CA ILE A 26 -5.22 -2.83 -3.81
C ILE A 26 -6.39 -3.63 -4.36
N VAL A 27 -6.48 -3.68 -5.67
CA VAL A 27 -7.61 -4.31 -6.37
C VAL A 27 -7.10 -5.31 -7.41
N GLY A 28 -8.02 -6.01 -8.06
CA GLY A 28 -7.69 -6.89 -9.17
C GLY A 28 -7.33 -6.10 -10.42
N ASP A 29 -6.68 -6.77 -11.38
CA ASP A 29 -6.22 -6.12 -12.61
C ASP A 29 -7.34 -5.42 -13.37
N ASP A 30 -8.52 -6.02 -13.42
CA ASP A 30 -9.65 -5.48 -14.16
C ASP A 30 -10.30 -4.28 -13.46
N GLU A 31 -9.97 -4.05 -12.19
CA GLU A 31 -10.50 -2.92 -11.46
C GLU A 31 -9.49 -1.79 -11.30
N ALA A 32 -8.25 -2.00 -11.72
CA ALA A 32 -7.19 -1.04 -11.52
C ALA A 32 -7.48 0.27 -12.25
N ALA A 33 -7.32 1.38 -11.55
CA ALA A 33 -7.50 2.71 -12.08
C ALA A 33 -6.57 3.65 -11.30
N PRO A 34 -5.28 3.72 -11.68
CA PRO A 34 -4.30 4.46 -10.89
C PRO A 34 -4.68 5.91 -10.60
N SER A 35 -5.37 6.57 -11.53
CA SER A 35 -5.80 7.95 -11.30
C SER A 35 -6.85 8.06 -10.20
N ASP A 36 -7.53 6.96 -9.88
CA ASP A 36 -8.52 6.92 -8.81
C ASP A 36 -7.95 6.28 -7.53
N GLY A 37 -6.66 6.01 -7.50
CA GLY A 37 -6.04 5.38 -6.35
C GLY A 37 -6.27 3.88 -6.26
N LEU A 38 -6.72 3.25 -7.35
CA LEU A 38 -6.95 1.80 -7.41
C LEU A 38 -5.78 1.14 -8.15
N ILE A 39 -4.97 0.40 -7.41
CA ILE A 39 -3.73 -0.18 -7.95
C ILE A 39 -3.86 -1.70 -7.97
N SER A 40 -3.46 -2.29 -9.11
CA SER A 40 -3.48 -3.73 -9.24
C SER A 40 -2.54 -4.39 -8.24
N PHE A 41 -2.97 -5.51 -7.66
CA PHE A 41 -2.12 -6.27 -6.74
C PHE A 41 -0.84 -6.77 -7.41
N ASN A 42 -0.80 -6.81 -8.75
CA ASN A 42 0.40 -7.19 -9.51
C ASN A 42 1.34 -6.03 -9.79
N ALA A 43 0.92 -4.78 -9.48
CA ALA A 43 1.77 -3.63 -9.72
C ALA A 43 3.03 -3.69 -8.85
N PRO A 44 4.18 -3.23 -9.38
CA PRO A 44 5.43 -3.28 -8.60
C PRO A 44 5.33 -2.60 -7.23
N LEU A 45 4.63 -1.47 -7.15
CA LEU A 45 4.46 -0.77 -5.88
C LEU A 45 3.68 -1.62 -4.87
N CYS A 46 2.60 -2.25 -5.29
CA CYS A 46 1.83 -3.11 -4.41
C CYS A 46 2.64 -4.32 -3.97
N ARG A 47 3.39 -4.90 -4.90
CA ARG A 47 4.21 -6.08 -4.56
C ARG A 47 5.28 -5.72 -3.55
N ALA A 48 5.80 -4.50 -3.61
CA ALA A 48 6.80 -4.04 -2.63
C ALA A 48 6.18 -3.89 -1.24
N MET A 49 4.88 -3.60 -1.16
CA MET A 49 4.21 -3.36 0.11
C MET A 49 3.47 -4.58 0.67
N LEU A 50 3.20 -5.60 -0.16
CA LEU A 50 2.40 -6.76 0.29
C LEU A 50 3.03 -7.41 1.53
N GLY A 51 2.21 -7.66 2.53
CA GLY A 51 2.65 -8.27 3.78
C GLY A 51 3.17 -7.29 4.80
N ALA A 52 3.29 -6.01 4.46
CA ALA A 52 3.77 -4.99 5.38
C ALA A 52 2.67 -4.59 6.35
N GLN A 53 3.09 -4.01 7.47
CA GLN A 53 2.18 -3.55 8.51
C GLN A 53 2.42 -2.08 8.80
N GLU A 54 1.50 -1.47 9.54
CA GLU A 54 1.66 -0.09 9.97
C GLU A 54 3.01 0.10 10.67
N GLY A 55 3.71 1.14 10.28
CA GLY A 55 5.03 1.45 10.83
C GLY A 55 6.20 0.83 10.09
N ASP A 56 5.96 -0.04 9.13
CA ASP A 56 7.06 -0.67 8.39
C ASP A 56 7.68 0.31 7.41
N LEU A 57 8.99 0.18 7.24
CA LEU A 57 9.76 0.92 6.24
C LEU A 57 10.22 -0.07 5.19
N LEU A 58 9.99 0.25 3.93
CA LEU A 58 10.22 -0.68 2.83
C LEU A 58 11.06 -0.04 1.74
N PRO A 59 11.91 -0.82 1.08
CA PRO A 59 12.65 -0.32 -0.07
C PRO A 59 11.77 -0.29 -1.32
N PHE A 60 12.06 0.66 -2.20
CA PHE A 60 11.42 0.69 -3.49
C PHE A 60 12.33 1.39 -4.48
N GLY A 61 12.58 0.76 -5.62
CA GLY A 61 13.54 1.28 -6.57
C GLY A 61 14.94 1.29 -5.96
N ASN A 62 15.61 2.42 -6.00
CA ASN A 62 16.96 2.57 -5.48
C ASN A 62 17.02 3.10 -4.05
N ALA A 63 15.88 3.42 -3.46
CA ALA A 63 15.83 3.97 -2.11
C ALA A 63 15.51 2.87 -1.10
N GLU A 64 16.26 2.83 0.01
CA GLU A 64 16.07 1.78 1.02
C GLU A 64 14.83 2.02 1.88
N ASP A 65 14.57 3.26 2.25
CA ASP A 65 13.43 3.62 3.09
C ASP A 65 12.44 4.46 2.30
N ALA A 66 12.14 4.01 1.08
CA ALA A 66 11.28 4.78 0.17
C ALA A 66 9.84 4.83 0.64
N ILE A 67 9.36 3.74 1.24
CA ILE A 67 7.95 3.61 1.63
C ILE A 67 7.84 3.49 3.14
N GLU A 68 6.97 4.31 3.72
CA GLU A 68 6.61 4.18 5.14
C GLU A 68 5.11 3.91 5.20
N ILE A 69 4.72 2.81 5.80
CA ILE A 69 3.31 2.46 5.94
C ILE A 69 2.73 3.21 7.13
N LEU A 70 1.79 4.11 6.86
CA LEU A 70 1.17 4.92 7.91
C LEU A 70 -0.03 4.21 8.54
N SER A 71 -0.87 3.60 7.70
CA SER A 71 -1.99 2.81 8.20
C SER A 71 -2.49 1.87 7.11
N VAL A 72 -3.14 0.80 7.54
CA VAL A 72 -3.75 -0.18 6.64
C VAL A 72 -5.18 -0.40 7.11
N ASN A 73 -6.14 -0.18 6.23
CA ASN A 73 -7.55 -0.37 6.51
C ASN A 73 -8.12 -1.53 5.71
N VAL A 74 -8.97 -2.31 6.35
CA VAL A 74 -9.67 -3.41 5.69
C VAL A 74 -11.10 -2.94 5.43
N PRO A 75 -11.44 -2.61 4.16
CA PRO A 75 -12.78 -2.14 3.85
C PRO A 75 -13.84 -3.18 4.16
N GLY A 76 -15.00 -2.71 4.59
CA GLY A 76 -16.12 -3.60 4.91
C GLY A 76 -16.12 -4.16 6.32
N GLU A 77 -15.15 -3.80 7.09
CA GLU A 77 -15.07 -4.19 8.50
C GLU A 77 -15.90 -3.27 9.38
#